data_12ded3c8f63ef56c66a670cfb63ea476
#
_entry.id   12ded3c8f63ef56c66a670cfb63ea476
#
_cell.length_a   1.000
_cell.length_b   1.000
_cell.length_c   1.000
_cell.angle_alpha   90.00
_cell.angle_beta   90.00
_cell.angle_gamma   90.00
#
_symmetry.space_group_name_H-M   'P 1'
#
loop_
_entity.id
_entity.type
_entity.pdbx_description
1 polymer ?
#
loop_
_entity_poly.entity_id
_entity_poly.type
_entity_poly.pdbx_seq_one_letter_code
_entity_poly.pdbx_strand_id
1 'polypeptide(L)'
;GASTWAWMQSLGGAGAILGSILGLRLRPRRPLVVALAGMLGLVPVLVVLAAQAPVAVVLIVSPLIGLGPALFTVIWDTSIQRDVPSHVLSQVSSYDYFGSVAILPIGYAVAGPLVLAIGPRAMLWAAAVAALLLPLANLMVRGVRRFPTASARAFVDPEIS
;
A
#
# COMPACT_ATOMS: atom_id res chain seq x y z
N GLY A 1 12.50 -7.67 22.14
CA GLY A 1 12.33 -9.12 22.18
C GLY A 1 11.01 -9.57 21.54
N ALA A 2 10.61 -10.83 21.77
CA ALA A 2 9.41 -11.43 21.19
C ALA A 2 8.12 -10.65 21.55
N SER A 3 8.02 -10.14 22.77
CA SER A 3 6.88 -9.33 23.22
C SER A 3 6.75 -8.01 22.42
N THR A 4 7.84 -7.34 22.15
CA THR A 4 7.82 -6.10 21.35
C THR A 4 7.33 -6.39 19.92
N TRP A 5 7.79 -7.49 19.34
CA TRP A 5 7.34 -7.92 18.02
C TRP A 5 5.83 -8.22 17.99
N ALA A 6 5.33 -8.94 19.02
CA ALA A 6 3.91 -9.24 19.15
C ALA A 6 3.07 -7.96 19.24
N TRP A 7 3.51 -6.98 20.05
CA TRP A 7 2.83 -5.69 20.15
C TRP A 7 2.83 -4.91 18.82
N MET A 8 3.96 -4.88 18.10
CA MET A 8 4.03 -4.25 16.78
C MET A 8 3.02 -4.87 15.82
N GLN A 9 2.93 -6.20 15.77
CA GLN A 9 2.00 -6.91 14.90
C GLN A 9 0.54 -6.65 15.28
N SER A 10 0.23 -6.65 16.57
CA SER A 10 -1.12 -6.36 17.08
C SER A 10 -1.56 -4.92 16.75
N LEU A 11 -0.68 -3.94 16.96
CA LEU A 11 -0.93 -2.55 16.60
C LEU A 11 -1.03 -2.36 15.09
N GLY A 12 -0.21 -3.06 14.32
CA GLY A 12 -0.32 -3.13 12.85
C GLY A 12 -1.67 -3.68 12.41
N GLY A 13 -2.15 -4.75 13.05
CA GLY A 13 -3.48 -5.32 12.81
C GLY A 13 -4.61 -4.31 13.10
N ALA A 14 -4.54 -3.61 14.24
CA ALA A 14 -5.48 -2.54 14.55
C ALA A 14 -5.44 -1.41 13.50
N GLY A 15 -4.23 -1.04 13.04
CA GLY A 15 -4.04 -0.09 11.95
C GLY A 15 -4.70 -0.57 10.65
N ALA A 16 -4.59 -1.86 10.31
CA ALA A 16 -5.21 -2.43 9.13
C ALA A 16 -6.76 -2.35 9.19
N ILE A 17 -7.34 -2.61 10.36
CA ILE A 17 -8.79 -2.45 10.56
C ILE A 17 -9.21 -1.00 10.32
N LEU A 18 -8.49 -0.04 10.91
CA LEU A 18 -8.75 1.38 10.71
C LEU A 18 -8.58 1.79 9.24
N GLY A 19 -7.52 1.33 8.57
CA GLY A 19 -7.27 1.59 7.16
C GLY A 19 -8.38 1.06 6.26
N SER A 20 -8.87 -0.14 6.53
CA SER A 20 -10.00 -0.74 5.80
C SER A 20 -11.29 0.05 6.00
N ILE A 21 -11.62 0.42 7.23
CA ILE A 21 -12.80 1.24 7.54
C ILE A 21 -12.72 2.60 6.84
N LEU A 22 -11.56 3.25 6.89
CA LEU A 22 -11.32 4.51 6.19
C LEU A 22 -11.48 4.33 4.67
N GLY A 23 -10.90 3.28 4.09
CA GLY A 23 -11.00 2.96 2.67
C GLY A 23 -12.44 2.78 2.20
N LEU A 24 -13.28 2.11 3.00
CA LEU A 24 -14.69 1.91 2.70
C LEU A 24 -15.53 3.19 2.82
N ARG A 25 -15.18 4.06 3.78
CA ARG A 25 -15.90 5.33 4.01
C ARG A 25 -15.48 6.45 3.09
N LEU A 26 -14.21 6.48 2.73
CA LEU A 26 -13.68 7.49 1.84
C LEU A 26 -14.17 7.27 0.41
N ARG A 27 -14.73 8.32 -0.19
CA ARG A 27 -15.07 8.37 -1.63
C ARG A 27 -14.25 9.48 -2.28
N PRO A 28 -12.92 9.30 -2.37
CA PRO A 28 -12.07 10.37 -2.88
C PRO A 28 -12.31 10.61 -4.36
N ARG A 29 -12.27 11.87 -4.77
CA ARG A 29 -12.32 12.24 -6.18
C ARG A 29 -11.14 11.69 -6.99
N ARG A 30 -10.05 11.32 -6.31
CA ARG A 30 -8.84 10.72 -6.90
C ARG A 30 -8.41 9.51 -6.06
N PRO A 31 -9.05 8.36 -6.25
CA PRO A 31 -8.82 7.20 -5.40
C PRO A 31 -7.37 6.73 -5.40
N LEU A 32 -6.72 6.66 -6.57
CA LEU A 32 -5.34 6.23 -6.68
C LEU A 32 -4.35 7.15 -5.96
N VAL A 33 -4.60 8.46 -5.92
CA VAL A 33 -3.75 9.40 -5.19
C VAL A 33 -3.83 9.14 -3.69
N VAL A 34 -5.05 8.91 -3.16
CA VAL A 34 -5.25 8.63 -1.74
C VAL A 34 -4.66 7.26 -1.37
N ALA A 35 -4.81 6.26 -2.22
CA ALA A 35 -4.23 4.94 -2.04
C ALA A 35 -2.69 5.00 -1.96
N LEU A 36 -2.05 5.68 -2.92
CA LEU A 36 -0.60 5.85 -2.93
C LEU A 36 -0.10 6.71 -1.75
N ALA A 37 -0.85 7.74 -1.36
CA ALA A 37 -0.52 8.53 -0.18
C ALA A 37 -0.58 7.69 1.11
N GLY A 38 -1.52 6.74 1.20
CA GLY A 38 -1.58 5.77 2.31
C GLY A 38 -0.30 4.93 2.44
N MET A 39 0.29 4.51 1.31
CA MET A 39 1.54 3.74 1.31
C MET A 39 2.74 4.52 1.89
N LEU A 40 2.73 5.86 1.80
CA LEU A 40 3.77 6.69 2.43
C LEU A 40 3.77 6.58 3.97
N GLY A 41 2.66 6.13 4.57
CA GLY A 41 2.60 5.83 5.99
C GLY A 41 3.58 4.74 6.46
N LEU A 42 4.10 3.92 5.55
CA LEU A 42 5.12 2.92 5.87
C LEU A 42 6.52 3.53 6.08
N VAL A 43 6.79 4.69 5.47
CA VAL A 43 8.09 5.36 5.52
C VAL A 43 8.53 5.66 6.96
N PRO A 44 7.72 6.33 7.82
CA PRO A 44 8.13 6.62 9.20
C PRO A 44 8.42 5.35 10.00
N VAL A 45 7.73 4.25 9.74
CA VAL A 45 8.01 2.97 10.42
C VAL A 45 9.39 2.46 10.06
N LEU A 46 9.72 2.43 8.77
CA LEU A 46 11.03 1.97 8.28
C LEU A 46 12.17 2.86 8.77
N VAL A 47 11.97 4.19 8.77
CA VAL A 47 12.94 5.16 9.29
C VAL A 47 13.19 4.96 10.78
N VAL A 48 12.14 4.81 11.58
CA VAL A 48 12.24 4.60 13.03
C VAL A 48 12.98 3.31 13.35
N LEU A 49 12.71 2.23 12.60
CA LEU A 49 13.43 0.96 12.73
C LEU A 49 14.89 1.06 12.29
N ALA A 50 15.18 1.71 11.15
CA ALA A 50 16.53 1.93 10.65
C ALA A 50 17.38 2.81 11.57
N ALA A 51 16.74 3.80 12.20
CA ALA A 51 17.36 4.68 13.19
C ALA A 51 17.58 4.01 14.55
N GLN A 52 17.08 2.77 14.75
CA GLN A 52 17.13 2.04 16.03
C GLN A 52 16.50 2.84 17.19
N ALA A 53 15.39 3.51 16.91
CA ALA A 53 14.72 4.35 17.89
C ALA A 53 14.19 3.54 19.11
N PRO A 54 13.92 4.19 20.23
CA PRO A 54 13.35 3.54 21.40
C PRO A 54 12.07 2.79 21.08
N VAL A 55 11.85 1.64 21.76
CA VAL A 55 10.68 0.77 21.56
C VAL A 55 9.35 1.51 21.60
N ALA A 56 9.23 2.49 22.49
CA ALA A 56 8.03 3.32 22.60
C ALA A 56 7.69 4.04 21.28
N VAL A 57 8.69 4.61 20.61
CA VAL A 57 8.51 5.29 19.33
C VAL A 57 8.10 4.28 18.24
N VAL A 58 8.73 3.11 18.24
CA VAL A 58 8.39 2.02 17.30
C VAL A 58 6.92 1.61 17.47
N LEU A 59 6.45 1.44 18.69
CA LEU A 59 5.06 1.06 18.98
C LEU A 59 4.06 2.15 18.55
N ILE A 60 4.41 3.42 18.75
CA ILE A 60 3.54 4.55 18.34
C ILE A 60 3.32 4.57 16.82
N VAL A 61 4.34 4.27 16.03
CA VAL A 61 4.23 4.28 14.56
C VAL A 61 3.73 2.95 13.99
N SER A 62 3.72 1.87 14.78
CA SER A 62 3.33 0.52 14.33
C SER A 62 1.94 0.42 13.69
N PRO A 63 0.90 1.17 14.09
CA PRO A 63 -0.38 1.15 13.39
C PRO A 63 -0.27 1.49 11.90
N LEU A 64 0.72 2.27 11.49
CA LEU A 64 0.94 2.64 10.09
C LEU A 64 1.37 1.45 9.23
N ILE A 65 1.91 0.37 9.83
CA ILE A 65 2.27 -0.88 9.14
C ILE A 65 1.07 -1.45 8.40
N GLY A 66 -0.10 -1.45 9.03
CA GLY A 66 -1.31 -1.99 8.46
C GLY A 66 -2.22 -0.96 7.81
N LEU A 67 -2.27 0.26 8.35
CA LEU A 67 -3.20 1.30 7.91
C LEU A 67 -3.02 1.65 6.42
N GLY A 68 -1.80 1.95 6.01
CA GLY A 68 -1.50 2.34 4.64
C GLY A 68 -1.80 1.23 3.61
N PRO A 69 -1.25 0.03 3.77
CA PRO A 69 -1.54 -1.09 2.87
C PRO A 69 -3.01 -1.48 2.82
N ALA A 70 -3.72 -1.51 3.97
CA ALA A 70 -5.14 -1.84 4.00
C ALA A 70 -5.99 -0.77 3.28
N LEU A 71 -5.69 0.50 3.50
CA LEU A 71 -6.32 1.61 2.78
C LEU A 71 -6.09 1.49 1.27
N PHE A 72 -4.85 1.21 0.86
CA PHE A 72 -4.50 1.00 -0.54
C PHE A 72 -5.31 -0.14 -1.14
N THR A 73 -5.31 -1.32 -0.51
CA THR A 73 -6.00 -2.51 -1.01
C THR A 73 -7.50 -2.25 -1.21
N VAL A 74 -8.18 -1.68 -0.20
CA VAL A 74 -9.63 -1.40 -0.30
C VAL A 74 -9.95 -0.42 -1.43
N ILE A 75 -9.16 0.64 -1.58
CA ILE A 75 -9.38 1.62 -2.65
C ILE A 75 -9.07 1.01 -4.01
N TRP A 76 -8.00 0.21 -4.12
CA TRP A 76 -7.59 -0.47 -5.33
C TRP A 76 -8.66 -1.46 -5.81
N ASP A 77 -9.07 -2.38 -4.94
CA ASP A 77 -10.09 -3.39 -5.25
C ASP A 77 -11.42 -2.75 -5.65
N THR A 78 -11.83 -1.70 -4.92
CA THR A 78 -13.05 -0.96 -5.25
C THR A 78 -12.94 -0.28 -6.62
N SER A 79 -11.76 0.22 -6.98
CA SER A 79 -11.52 0.85 -8.28
C SER A 79 -11.58 -0.17 -9.41
N ILE A 80 -10.94 -1.33 -9.25
CA ILE A 80 -11.02 -2.43 -10.23
C ILE A 80 -12.48 -2.87 -10.43
N GLN A 81 -13.21 -3.11 -9.34
CA GLN A 81 -14.62 -3.55 -9.42
C GLN A 81 -15.54 -2.54 -10.09
N ARG A 82 -15.22 -1.25 -10.05
CA ARG A 82 -16.01 -0.19 -10.69
C ARG A 82 -15.69 -0.01 -12.17
N ASP A 83 -14.39 -0.08 -12.52
CA ASP A 83 -13.92 0.33 -13.84
C ASP A 83 -13.77 -0.85 -14.81
N VAL A 84 -13.80 -2.10 -14.30
CA VAL A 84 -13.67 -3.32 -15.12
C VAL A 84 -15.06 -3.94 -15.33
N PRO A 85 -15.45 -4.23 -16.60
CA PRO A 85 -16.71 -4.93 -16.89
C PRO A 85 -16.79 -6.29 -16.20
N SER A 86 -17.99 -6.65 -15.71
CA SER A 86 -18.19 -7.86 -14.89
C SER A 86 -17.77 -9.17 -15.58
N HIS A 87 -17.88 -9.24 -16.91
CA HIS A 87 -17.55 -10.45 -17.70
C HIS A 87 -16.03 -10.73 -17.77
N VAL A 88 -15.16 -9.73 -17.52
CA VAL A 88 -13.69 -9.90 -17.51
C VAL A 88 -13.08 -9.64 -16.12
N LEU A 89 -13.89 -9.24 -15.13
CA LEU A 89 -13.43 -8.87 -13.80
C LEU A 89 -12.63 -9.98 -13.13
N SER A 90 -13.10 -11.23 -13.23
CA SER A 90 -12.42 -12.39 -12.65
C SER A 90 -11.04 -12.63 -13.28
N GLN A 91 -10.90 -12.44 -14.58
CA GLN A 91 -9.62 -12.59 -15.28
C GLN A 91 -8.65 -11.49 -14.87
N VAL A 92 -9.08 -10.23 -14.88
CA VAL A 92 -8.24 -9.09 -14.47
C VAL A 92 -7.78 -9.23 -13.02
N SER A 93 -8.69 -9.57 -12.10
CA SER A 93 -8.34 -9.79 -10.69
C SER A 93 -7.40 -10.97 -10.49
N SER A 94 -7.53 -12.04 -11.27
CA SER A 94 -6.63 -13.18 -11.22
C SER A 94 -5.21 -12.82 -11.67
N TYR A 95 -5.08 -12.05 -12.73
CA TYR A 95 -3.76 -11.57 -13.19
C TYR A 95 -3.12 -10.60 -12.21
N ASP A 96 -3.89 -9.67 -11.64
CA ASP A 96 -3.42 -8.73 -10.61
C ASP A 96 -2.93 -9.47 -9.37
N TYR A 97 -3.74 -10.41 -8.85
CA TYR A 97 -3.38 -11.23 -7.70
C TYR A 97 -2.16 -12.11 -7.98
N PHE A 98 -2.14 -12.81 -9.13
CA PHE A 98 -1.02 -13.66 -9.51
C PHE A 98 0.28 -12.87 -9.64
N GLY A 99 0.23 -11.70 -10.29
CA GLY A 99 1.39 -10.82 -10.42
C GLY A 99 1.92 -10.35 -9.06
N SER A 100 1.02 -9.99 -8.15
CA SER A 100 1.37 -9.55 -6.80
C SER A 100 1.97 -10.68 -5.95
N VAL A 101 1.37 -11.89 -5.99
CA VAL A 101 1.82 -13.04 -5.19
C VAL A 101 3.08 -13.67 -5.76
N ALA A 102 3.24 -13.74 -7.08
CA ALA A 102 4.41 -14.35 -7.72
C ALA A 102 5.73 -13.58 -7.44
N ILE A 103 5.65 -12.28 -7.18
CA ILE A 103 6.81 -11.45 -6.87
C ILE A 103 7.29 -11.66 -5.41
N LEU A 104 6.41 -12.04 -4.49
CA LEU A 104 6.76 -12.21 -3.08
C LEU A 104 7.89 -13.23 -2.82
N PRO A 105 7.86 -14.46 -3.38
CA PRO A 105 8.95 -15.42 -3.19
C PRO A 105 10.29 -14.91 -3.72
N ILE A 106 10.27 -14.20 -4.84
CA ILE A 106 11.46 -13.58 -5.43
C ILE A 106 12.01 -12.51 -4.46
N GLY A 107 11.13 -11.66 -3.92
CA GLY A 107 11.50 -10.66 -2.92
C GLY A 107 12.15 -11.30 -1.69
N TYR A 108 11.59 -12.37 -1.15
CA TYR A 108 12.17 -13.09 0.00
C TYR A 108 13.50 -13.75 -0.34
N ALA A 109 13.62 -14.36 -1.51
CA ALA A 109 14.85 -15.02 -1.95
C ALA A 109 16.01 -14.02 -2.12
N VAL A 110 15.73 -12.81 -2.56
CA VAL A 110 16.71 -11.73 -2.75
C VAL A 110 17.02 -11.01 -1.43
N ALA A 111 16.03 -10.83 -0.56
CA ALA A 111 16.19 -10.10 0.69
C ALA A 111 17.20 -10.74 1.64
N GLY A 112 17.20 -12.08 1.74
CA GLY A 112 18.14 -12.80 2.59
C GLY A 112 19.61 -12.53 2.27
N PRO A 113 20.08 -12.81 1.04
CA PRO A 113 21.46 -12.50 0.62
C PRO A 113 21.79 -11.00 0.72
N LEU A 114 20.86 -10.09 0.43
CA LEU A 114 21.09 -8.66 0.56
C LEU A 114 21.32 -8.25 2.01
N VAL A 115 20.51 -8.73 2.95
CA VAL A 115 20.71 -8.45 4.37
C VAL A 115 22.06 -8.95 4.86
N LEU A 116 22.52 -10.12 4.38
CA LEU A 116 23.85 -10.65 4.71
C LEU A 116 24.98 -9.79 4.13
N ALA A 117 24.78 -9.23 2.93
CA ALA A 117 25.82 -8.43 2.24
C ALA A 117 25.95 -7.01 2.79
N ILE A 118 24.82 -6.31 3.03
CA ILE A 118 24.83 -4.87 3.40
C ILE A 118 24.39 -4.61 4.84
N GLY A 119 23.94 -5.62 5.54
CA GLY A 119 23.43 -5.54 6.90
C GLY A 119 21.97 -5.08 7.02
N PRO A 120 21.30 -5.43 8.13
CA PRO A 120 19.87 -5.16 8.30
C PRO A 120 19.53 -3.67 8.35
N ARG A 121 20.42 -2.86 8.91
CA ARG A 121 20.20 -1.41 9.01
C ARG A 121 20.22 -0.72 7.65
N ALA A 122 21.20 -1.06 6.79
CA ALA A 122 21.28 -0.51 5.44
C ALA A 122 20.07 -0.96 4.60
N MET A 123 19.64 -2.21 4.77
CA MET A 123 18.45 -2.74 4.11
C MET A 123 17.17 -1.97 4.52
N LEU A 124 17.01 -1.62 5.80
CA LEU A 124 15.87 -0.81 6.27
C LEU A 124 15.89 0.60 5.68
N TRP A 125 17.06 1.23 5.58
CA TRP A 125 17.18 2.53 4.91
C TRP A 125 16.87 2.44 3.42
N ALA A 126 17.36 1.42 2.73
CA ALA A 126 17.04 1.20 1.31
C ALA A 126 15.53 0.98 1.12
N ALA A 127 14.90 0.19 2.00
CA ALA A 127 13.45 -0.02 1.98
C ALA A 127 12.68 1.28 2.26
N ALA A 128 13.13 2.13 3.19
CA ALA A 128 12.51 3.43 3.47
C ALA A 128 12.57 4.36 2.25
N VAL A 129 13.72 4.41 1.58
CA VAL A 129 13.90 5.20 0.35
C VAL A 129 13.00 4.66 -0.77
N ALA A 130 12.94 3.35 -0.96
CA ALA A 130 12.07 2.72 -1.95
C ALA A 130 10.58 3.00 -1.64
N ALA A 131 10.17 2.85 -0.37
CA ALA A 131 8.79 3.12 0.07
C ALA A 131 8.40 4.61 -0.10
N LEU A 132 9.35 5.51 -0.09
CA LEU A 132 9.13 6.93 -0.39
C LEU A 132 9.06 7.18 -1.91
N LEU A 133 10.08 6.71 -2.65
CA LEU A 133 10.25 7.07 -4.05
C LEU A 133 9.24 6.39 -4.98
N LEU A 134 8.88 5.11 -4.73
CA LEU A 134 7.97 4.37 -5.61
C LEU A 134 6.56 4.98 -5.65
N PRO A 135 5.89 5.30 -4.54
CA PRO A 135 4.60 5.98 -4.59
C PRO A 135 4.69 7.38 -5.19
N LEU A 136 5.77 8.14 -4.89
CA LEU A 136 5.96 9.46 -5.46
C LEU A 136 6.17 9.42 -6.98
N ALA A 137 6.98 8.49 -7.48
CA ALA A 137 7.17 8.29 -8.91
C ALA A 137 5.84 7.96 -9.61
N ASN A 138 5.03 7.06 -9.02
CA ASN A 138 3.70 6.75 -9.53
C ASN A 138 2.77 7.98 -9.53
N LEU A 139 2.83 8.82 -8.49
CA LEU A 139 2.06 10.06 -8.45
C LEU A 139 2.48 11.09 -9.51
N MET A 140 3.70 11.02 -10.04
CA MET A 140 4.15 11.88 -11.14
C MET A 140 3.58 11.45 -12.50
N VAL A 141 3.14 10.22 -12.64
CA VAL A 141 2.51 9.73 -13.88
C VAL A 141 1.16 10.41 -14.07
N ARG A 142 1.01 11.16 -15.17
CA ARG A 142 -0.21 11.95 -15.49
C ARG A 142 -1.49 11.09 -15.53
N GLY A 143 -1.39 9.81 -15.92
CA GLY A 143 -2.50 8.85 -15.95
C GLY A 143 -3.09 8.61 -14.55
N VAL A 144 -2.27 8.45 -13.52
CA VAL A 144 -2.70 8.21 -12.13
C VAL A 144 -3.45 9.42 -11.56
N ARG A 145 -3.01 10.64 -11.90
CA ARG A 145 -3.65 11.88 -11.44
C ARG A 145 -4.98 12.19 -12.11
N ARG A 146 -5.22 11.63 -13.30
CA ARG A 146 -6.38 11.93 -14.16
C ARG A 146 -7.43 10.82 -14.20
N PHE A 147 -7.27 9.75 -13.40
CA PHE A 147 -8.29 8.70 -13.32
C PHE A 147 -9.55 9.30 -12.65
N PRO A 148 -10.58 9.69 -13.44
CA PRO A 148 -11.84 10.21 -12.89
C PRO A 148 -12.64 9.05 -12.34
N THR A 149 -13.39 9.28 -11.27
CA THR A 149 -14.40 8.34 -10.79
C THR A 149 -15.43 8.07 -11.90
N ALA A 150 -15.93 6.84 -12.00
CA ALA A 150 -16.93 6.42 -13.00
C ALA A 150 -18.15 7.35 -13.09
N SER A 151 -18.51 8.03 -11.99
CA SER A 151 -19.54 9.09 -11.99
C SER A 151 -19.26 10.26 -12.93
N ALA A 152 -17.99 10.55 -13.24
CA ALA A 152 -17.64 11.61 -14.16
C ALA A 152 -17.75 11.17 -15.63
N ARG A 153 -17.65 9.84 -15.91
CA ARG A 153 -17.83 9.30 -17.26
C ARG A 153 -19.30 9.23 -17.66
N ALA A 154 -20.18 8.90 -16.73
CA ALA A 154 -21.63 8.87 -16.99
C ALA A 154 -22.22 10.24 -17.35
N PHE A 155 -21.51 11.32 -17.00
CA PHE A 155 -21.93 12.70 -17.35
C PHE A 155 -21.40 13.17 -18.72
N VAL A 156 -20.38 12.48 -19.26
CA VAL A 156 -19.74 12.84 -20.53
C VAL A 156 -20.32 12.08 -21.73
N ASP A 157 -20.87 10.87 -21.49
CA ASP A 157 -21.49 10.03 -22.54
C ASP A 157 -22.88 9.53 -22.10
N PRO A 158 -23.93 10.31 -22.34
CA PRO A 158 -25.31 9.87 -22.05
C PRO A 158 -25.85 8.83 -23.06
N GLU A 159 -25.11 8.47 -24.10
CA GLU A 159 -25.56 7.57 -25.16
C GLU A 159 -25.22 6.07 -24.94
N ILE A 160 -24.63 5.69 -23.81
CA ILE A 160 -24.28 4.28 -23.50
C ILE A 160 -25.18 3.74 -22.36
N SER A 161 -26.46 4.04 -22.40
CA SER A 161 -27.47 3.42 -21.51
C SER A 161 -28.30 2.42 -22.29
#